data_b55c0f8dde3a08e6d770b8fc49bd08d1
#
_entry.id   b55c0f8dde3a08e6d770b8fc49bd08d1
#
_cell.length_a   1.000
_cell.length_b   1.000
_cell.length_c   1.000
_cell.angle_alpha   90.00
_cell.angle_beta   90.00
_cell.angle_gamma   90.00
#
_symmetry.space_group_name_H-M   'P 1'
#
loop_
_entity.id
_entity.type
_entity.pdbx_description
1 polymer ?
#
loop_
_entity_poly.entity_id
_entity_poly.type
_entity_poly.pdbx_seq_one_letter_code
_entity_poly.pdbx_strand_id
1 'polypeptide(L)'
;MSYEVQLTESYFPAQSDGAIRKVTLGEQLRETTKRYPEKIALVEIDIDGLTGRSWTYRELLSTSETLALALAGRFTPGERITVWSPNTPEWVIIEFACALAGIVIVTANPALQFRELRYVIEQSGSVALFLVDEYRGNPMREIGIEACDGLGAVREIIDLNDLEKIPNSADPARSLPTVDCNDPVMIQYTSGTTGFPKGAVLSHQSLLNNARFYADRLEVSADHVWANIMPMFHTSGCGMVTLGCVQTGCKMLIVKLFDPNVVCRIIEEHRVSTILGVPTMLVALLEALQKEPVDVSSLKDFSSGGAMVAPELIRNIQRVFSCRFSTLYGQTETSPVITQNFPDDSIDNVCHTIGQPLPQTEVSIRFLESNKVVGLDGVGEICVRAYCNMIGYHDNPEATKDAIDDNGWLHTGDLGTMDARGYVRITGRVKDMIIRGGENMFPTEIENILMEHPNIAEVAVVGIPDETWGEVIGCFFRTEDSKPISARILHDFCRDHLSPQKTPTIWCRVDEFPMTGSRKIQKFVIRDQFLDGVYDPLPME
;
A
#
# COMPACT_ATOMS: atom_id res chain seq x y z
N MET A 1 -13.25 -12.04 -16.38
CA MET A 1 -14.28 -12.94 -15.79
C MET A 1 -13.72 -13.53 -14.50
N SER A 2 -14.49 -13.55 -13.43
CA SER A 2 -14.13 -14.16 -12.15
C SER A 2 -13.84 -15.66 -12.29
N TYR A 3 -13.07 -16.22 -11.38
CA TYR A 3 -12.83 -17.67 -11.38
C TYR A 3 -14.11 -18.43 -11.03
N GLU A 4 -14.47 -19.39 -11.86
CA GLU A 4 -15.58 -20.30 -11.61
C GLU A 4 -15.10 -21.47 -10.73
N VAL A 5 -15.12 -21.25 -9.41
CA VAL A 5 -14.75 -22.28 -8.42
C VAL A 5 -15.96 -22.58 -7.52
N GLN A 6 -16.00 -23.80 -6.99
CA GLN A 6 -16.97 -24.24 -5.98
C GLN A 6 -16.20 -24.88 -4.85
N LEU A 7 -15.86 -24.06 -3.86
CA LEU A 7 -15.10 -24.49 -2.69
C LEU A 7 -15.99 -25.24 -1.68
N THR A 8 -15.39 -26.12 -0.90
CA THR A 8 -16.04 -26.87 0.20
C THR A 8 -15.51 -26.46 1.57
N GLU A 9 -14.41 -25.73 1.61
CA GLU A 9 -13.79 -25.14 2.79
C GLU A 9 -13.11 -23.82 2.40
N SER A 10 -12.70 -23.02 3.35
CA SER A 10 -12.11 -21.70 3.12
C SER A 10 -10.64 -21.79 2.65
N TYR A 11 -10.42 -22.52 1.56
CA TYR A 11 -9.14 -22.70 0.89
C TYR A 11 -9.31 -22.49 -0.63
N PHE A 12 -8.63 -21.44 -1.15
CA PHE A 12 -8.61 -21.13 -2.57
C PHE A 12 -7.27 -21.62 -3.16
N PRO A 13 -7.28 -22.61 -4.07
CA PRO A 13 -6.08 -23.12 -4.71
C PRO A 13 -5.54 -22.13 -5.74
N ALA A 14 -4.22 -22.11 -5.92
CA ALA A 14 -3.57 -21.29 -6.93
C ALA A 14 -4.15 -21.55 -8.33
N GLN A 15 -4.57 -20.49 -9.01
CA GLN A 15 -5.05 -20.57 -10.39
C GLN A 15 -3.86 -20.43 -11.36
N SER A 16 -3.86 -21.19 -12.43
CA SER A 16 -2.73 -21.29 -13.36
C SER A 16 -2.89 -20.50 -14.66
N ASP A 17 -3.86 -19.59 -14.71
CA ASP A 17 -4.18 -18.75 -15.88
C ASP A 17 -3.09 -17.70 -16.21
N GLY A 18 -2.09 -17.54 -15.35
CA GLY A 18 -0.92 -16.71 -15.57
C GLY A 18 0.38 -17.41 -15.15
N ALA A 19 1.31 -17.66 -16.06
CA ALA A 19 2.62 -18.21 -15.69
C ALA A 19 3.50 -17.19 -14.98
N ILE A 20 4.24 -17.61 -13.95
CA ILE A 20 5.24 -16.75 -13.30
C ILE A 20 6.38 -16.45 -14.27
N ARG A 21 6.65 -15.17 -14.49
CA ARG A 21 7.79 -14.70 -15.28
C ARG A 21 9.05 -14.66 -14.41
N LYS A 22 10.10 -15.32 -14.89
CA LYS A 22 11.42 -15.35 -14.22
C LYS A 22 12.34 -14.35 -14.90
N VAL A 23 12.04 -13.06 -14.68
CA VAL A 23 12.79 -11.92 -15.22
C VAL A 23 12.98 -10.87 -14.14
N THR A 24 14.03 -10.08 -14.24
CA THR A 24 14.31 -8.96 -13.35
C THR A 24 13.54 -7.70 -13.80
N LEU A 25 13.41 -6.70 -12.92
CA LEU A 25 12.82 -5.40 -13.27
C LEU A 25 13.56 -4.76 -14.45
N GLY A 26 14.90 -4.84 -14.45
CA GLY A 26 15.73 -4.30 -15.54
C GLY A 26 15.51 -5.01 -16.87
N GLU A 27 15.40 -6.35 -16.86
CA GLU A 27 15.08 -7.13 -18.07
C GLU A 27 13.69 -6.78 -18.59
N GLN A 28 12.71 -6.61 -17.71
CA GLN A 28 11.37 -6.19 -18.11
C GLN A 28 11.38 -4.83 -18.80
N LEU A 29 12.10 -3.84 -18.27
CA LEU A 29 12.23 -2.54 -18.93
C LEU A 29 12.86 -2.66 -20.32
N ARG A 30 13.91 -3.49 -20.47
CA ARG A 30 14.53 -3.79 -21.77
C ARG A 30 13.55 -4.43 -22.77
N GLU A 31 12.76 -5.40 -22.31
CA GLU A 31 11.76 -6.06 -23.16
C GLU A 31 10.67 -5.09 -23.62
N THR A 32 10.17 -4.27 -22.72
CA THR A 32 9.15 -3.25 -23.04
C THR A 32 9.70 -2.20 -23.99
N THR A 33 10.95 -1.76 -23.79
CA THR A 33 11.62 -0.83 -24.68
C THR A 33 11.80 -1.40 -26.08
N LYS A 34 12.13 -2.68 -26.23
CA LYS A 34 12.20 -3.33 -27.55
C LYS A 34 10.85 -3.32 -28.28
N ARG A 35 9.74 -3.40 -27.53
CA ARG A 35 8.38 -3.42 -28.09
C ARG A 35 7.86 -2.02 -28.41
N TYR A 36 8.17 -1.04 -27.56
CA TYR A 36 7.62 0.31 -27.64
C TYR A 36 8.68 1.42 -27.47
N PRO A 37 9.78 1.43 -28.27
CA PRO A 37 10.92 2.31 -28.01
C PRO A 37 10.58 3.81 -28.00
N GLU A 38 9.73 4.26 -28.93
CA GLU A 38 9.40 5.69 -29.12
C GLU A 38 8.14 6.13 -28.34
N LYS A 39 7.50 5.21 -27.63
CA LYS A 39 6.32 5.55 -26.86
C LYS A 39 6.72 6.25 -25.58
N ILE A 40 5.97 7.28 -25.20
CA ILE A 40 6.15 7.97 -23.92
C ILE A 40 5.88 6.98 -22.77
N ALA A 41 6.88 6.76 -21.93
CA ALA A 41 6.83 5.92 -20.76
C ALA A 41 6.46 6.71 -19.50
N LEU A 42 7.06 7.89 -19.33
CA LEU A 42 7.00 8.68 -18.11
C LEU A 42 6.80 10.16 -18.44
N VAL A 43 5.92 10.82 -17.71
CA VAL A 43 5.68 12.26 -17.77
C VAL A 43 5.66 12.81 -16.35
N GLU A 44 6.43 13.85 -16.11
CA GLU A 44 6.45 14.58 -14.85
C GLU A 44 5.25 15.51 -14.74
N ILE A 45 4.54 15.45 -13.61
CA ILE A 45 3.52 16.43 -13.24
C ILE A 45 4.01 17.12 -11.96
N ASP A 46 4.27 18.40 -12.05
CA ASP A 46 4.77 19.19 -10.92
C ASP A 46 3.70 19.45 -9.84
N ILE A 47 4.07 20.20 -8.81
CA ILE A 47 3.17 20.49 -7.68
C ILE A 47 1.96 21.35 -8.09
N ASP A 48 2.09 22.17 -9.12
CA ASP A 48 1.03 23.04 -9.66
C ASP A 48 0.19 22.31 -10.74
N GLY A 49 0.55 21.07 -11.06
CA GLY A 49 -0.09 20.23 -12.07
C GLY A 49 0.36 20.55 -13.50
N LEU A 50 1.46 21.27 -13.67
CA LEU A 50 2.01 21.55 -14.99
C LEU A 50 2.80 20.33 -15.48
N THR A 51 2.68 20.09 -16.80
CA THR A 51 3.45 19.05 -17.47
C THR A 51 4.92 19.48 -17.57
N GLY A 52 5.79 18.72 -16.92
CA GLY A 52 7.24 18.90 -16.93
C GLY A 52 7.94 18.06 -18.00
N ARG A 53 9.03 17.41 -17.61
CA ARG A 53 9.85 16.55 -18.46
C ARG A 53 9.11 15.26 -18.85
N SER A 54 9.49 14.68 -19.96
CA SER A 54 8.96 13.37 -20.39
C SER A 54 10.08 12.49 -20.95
N TRP A 55 9.87 11.19 -20.86
CA TRP A 55 10.79 10.16 -21.37
C TRP A 55 10.02 9.14 -22.20
N THR A 56 10.54 8.82 -23.37
CA THR A 56 10.17 7.61 -24.10
C THR A 56 10.71 6.38 -23.35
N TYR A 57 10.22 5.17 -23.68
CA TYR A 57 10.80 3.94 -23.11
C TYR A 57 12.29 3.81 -23.44
N ARG A 58 12.73 4.23 -24.62
CA ARG A 58 14.15 4.29 -25.02
C ARG A 58 14.95 5.21 -24.12
N GLU A 59 14.47 6.39 -23.88
CA GLU A 59 15.15 7.38 -23.03
C GLU A 59 15.18 6.94 -21.57
N LEU A 60 14.06 6.42 -21.05
CA LEU A 60 14.00 5.88 -19.68
C LEU A 60 15.02 4.75 -19.49
N LEU A 61 15.06 3.78 -20.43
CA LEU A 61 16.04 2.70 -20.38
C LEU A 61 17.48 3.22 -20.45
N SER A 62 17.79 4.07 -21.42
CA SER A 62 19.14 4.61 -21.63
C SER A 62 19.62 5.40 -20.39
N THR A 63 18.76 6.23 -19.83
CA THR A 63 19.08 7.00 -18.61
C THR A 63 19.32 6.04 -17.42
N SER A 64 18.44 5.04 -17.26
CA SER A 64 18.58 4.04 -16.18
C SER A 64 19.84 3.19 -16.34
N GLU A 65 20.19 2.76 -17.56
CA GLU A 65 21.43 1.97 -17.80
C GLU A 65 22.68 2.81 -17.57
N THR A 66 22.67 4.09 -17.98
CA THR A 66 23.79 5.02 -17.72
C THR A 66 24.01 5.19 -16.21
N LEU A 67 22.94 5.42 -15.46
CA LEU A 67 23.01 5.53 -14.01
C LEU A 67 23.43 4.18 -13.38
N ALA A 68 22.91 3.06 -13.86
CA ALA A 68 23.26 1.73 -13.37
C ALA A 68 24.78 1.44 -13.48
N LEU A 69 25.40 1.79 -14.61
CA LEU A 69 26.86 1.67 -14.80
C LEU A 69 27.65 2.55 -13.81
N ALA A 70 27.16 3.78 -13.57
CA ALA A 70 27.77 4.69 -12.60
C ALA A 70 27.66 4.15 -11.17
N LEU A 71 26.49 3.62 -10.80
CA LEU A 71 26.24 2.99 -9.49
C LEU A 71 27.08 1.72 -9.31
N ALA A 72 27.14 0.84 -10.30
CA ALA A 72 27.99 -0.36 -10.28
C ALA A 72 29.49 -0.03 -10.14
N GLY A 73 29.91 1.22 -10.43
CA GLY A 73 31.25 1.73 -10.16
C GLY A 73 31.52 2.08 -8.71
N ARG A 74 30.49 2.29 -7.92
CA ARG A 74 30.56 2.78 -6.54
C ARG A 74 30.10 1.76 -5.52
N PHE A 75 29.15 0.91 -5.92
CA PHE A 75 28.49 -0.05 -5.07
C PHE A 75 28.58 -1.45 -5.66
N THR A 76 28.54 -2.46 -4.80
CA THR A 76 28.57 -3.87 -5.22
C THR A 76 27.15 -4.46 -5.18
N PRO A 77 26.85 -5.48 -6.02
CA PRO A 77 25.55 -6.17 -5.97
C PRO A 77 25.22 -6.64 -4.54
N GLY A 78 23.95 -6.45 -4.15
CA GLY A 78 23.45 -6.75 -2.81
C GLY A 78 23.66 -5.64 -1.76
N GLU A 79 24.45 -4.59 -2.05
CA GLU A 79 24.49 -3.41 -1.18
C GLU A 79 23.17 -2.66 -1.23
N ARG A 80 22.83 -1.98 -0.15
CA ARG A 80 21.59 -1.27 0.04
C ARG A 80 21.82 0.23 -0.02
N ILE A 81 20.93 0.95 -0.70
CA ILE A 81 20.88 2.41 -0.70
C ILE A 81 19.52 2.89 -0.25
N THR A 82 19.46 3.89 0.61
CA THR A 82 18.19 4.50 1.02
C THR A 82 17.81 5.61 0.04
N VAL A 83 16.57 5.55 -0.48
CA VAL A 83 15.96 6.62 -1.27
C VAL A 83 14.90 7.30 -0.41
N TRP A 84 15.16 8.57 -0.09
CA TRP A 84 14.33 9.40 0.75
C TRP A 84 13.88 10.64 -0.04
N SER A 85 12.76 10.51 -0.73
CA SER A 85 12.28 11.51 -1.70
C SER A 85 10.77 11.40 -1.91
N PRO A 86 10.09 12.51 -2.25
CA PRO A 86 8.75 12.47 -2.82
C PRO A 86 8.74 11.81 -4.20
N ASN A 87 7.57 11.81 -4.84
CA ASN A 87 7.42 11.31 -6.21
C ASN A 87 8.16 12.22 -7.18
N THR A 88 9.15 11.68 -7.88
CA THR A 88 9.91 12.37 -8.93
C THR A 88 10.27 11.39 -10.04
N PRO A 89 10.55 11.86 -11.26
CA PRO A 89 11.07 11.00 -12.33
C PRO A 89 12.38 10.33 -11.95
N GLU A 90 13.23 11.00 -11.18
CA GLU A 90 14.50 10.48 -10.69
C GLU A 90 14.29 9.24 -9.82
N TRP A 91 13.18 9.17 -9.07
CA TRP A 91 12.82 8.00 -8.28
C TRP A 91 12.60 6.78 -9.19
N VAL A 92 11.90 6.95 -10.32
CA VAL A 92 11.68 5.88 -11.30
C VAL A 92 13.00 5.46 -11.97
N ILE A 93 13.83 6.43 -12.32
CA ILE A 93 15.14 6.18 -12.97
C ILE A 93 16.06 5.40 -12.03
N ILE A 94 16.16 5.80 -10.74
CA ILE A 94 17.03 5.11 -9.78
C ILE A 94 16.50 3.72 -9.43
N GLU A 95 15.19 3.50 -9.44
CA GLU A 95 14.57 2.18 -9.23
C GLU A 95 15.07 1.17 -10.29
N PHE A 96 15.00 1.54 -11.56
CA PHE A 96 15.50 0.67 -12.63
C PHE A 96 17.03 0.61 -12.69
N ALA A 97 17.72 1.70 -12.37
CA ALA A 97 19.18 1.70 -12.32
C ALA A 97 19.72 0.75 -11.24
N CYS A 98 19.14 0.77 -10.05
CA CYS A 98 19.50 -0.15 -8.98
C CYS A 98 19.17 -1.60 -9.34
N ALA A 99 17.99 -1.84 -9.91
CA ALA A 99 17.59 -3.16 -10.37
C ALA A 99 18.55 -3.74 -11.42
N LEU A 100 19.07 -2.91 -12.33
CA LEU A 100 20.06 -3.28 -13.34
C LEU A 100 21.46 -3.52 -12.75
N ALA A 101 21.81 -2.79 -11.70
CA ALA A 101 23.11 -2.89 -11.03
C ALA A 101 23.13 -3.94 -9.91
N GLY A 102 22.02 -4.60 -9.61
CA GLY A 102 21.91 -5.55 -8.49
C GLY A 102 21.96 -4.90 -7.10
N ILE A 103 21.62 -3.62 -7.01
CA ILE A 103 21.61 -2.83 -5.77
C ILE A 103 20.20 -2.84 -5.20
N VAL A 104 20.09 -3.02 -3.88
CA VAL A 104 18.79 -3.08 -3.20
C VAL A 104 18.37 -1.68 -2.76
N ILE A 105 17.18 -1.25 -3.19
CA ILE A 105 16.59 0.01 -2.72
C ILE A 105 15.95 -0.19 -1.35
N VAL A 106 16.25 0.73 -0.44
CA VAL A 106 15.56 0.90 0.83
C VAL A 106 14.67 2.13 0.73
N THR A 107 13.38 1.94 0.81
CA THR A 107 12.45 3.08 0.66
C THR A 107 12.24 3.78 1.99
N ALA A 108 12.28 5.12 1.99
CA ALA A 108 12.03 5.94 3.15
C ALA A 108 10.94 6.98 2.87
N ASN A 109 9.98 7.09 3.81
CA ASN A 109 8.90 8.09 3.72
C ASN A 109 9.50 9.49 3.86
N PRO A 110 9.25 10.43 2.92
CA PRO A 110 9.79 11.79 2.98
C PRO A 110 9.34 12.60 4.20
N ALA A 111 8.36 12.13 4.95
CA ALA A 111 7.93 12.76 6.21
C ALA A 111 8.75 12.31 7.43
N LEU A 112 9.63 11.31 7.32
CA LEU A 112 10.45 10.84 8.44
C LEU A 112 11.31 11.97 9.00
N GLN A 113 11.46 11.96 10.34
CA GLN A 113 12.34 12.85 11.06
C GLN A 113 13.66 12.15 11.40
N PHE A 114 14.60 12.89 11.98
CA PHE A 114 15.95 12.44 12.29
C PHE A 114 16.03 11.01 12.86
N ARG A 115 15.29 10.71 13.95
CA ARG A 115 15.38 9.40 14.62
C ARG A 115 14.88 8.26 13.78
N GLU A 116 13.80 8.50 13.04
CA GLU A 116 13.15 7.49 12.19
C GLU A 116 14.01 7.21 10.97
N LEU A 117 14.53 8.26 10.31
CA LEU A 117 15.42 8.11 9.15
C LEU A 117 16.71 7.41 9.54
N ARG A 118 17.34 7.82 10.66
CA ARG A 118 18.56 7.18 11.18
C ARG A 118 18.33 5.69 11.42
N TYR A 119 17.21 5.33 12.05
CA TYR A 119 16.85 3.93 12.27
C TYR A 119 16.77 3.14 10.94
N VAL A 120 16.09 3.68 9.92
CA VAL A 120 15.96 3.03 8.60
C VAL A 120 17.34 2.80 7.97
N ILE A 121 18.21 3.82 7.97
CA ILE A 121 19.55 3.74 7.36
C ILE A 121 20.42 2.72 8.12
N GLU A 122 20.44 2.78 9.44
CA GLU A 122 21.26 1.93 10.30
C GLU A 122 20.80 0.47 10.24
N GLN A 123 19.49 0.21 10.43
CA GLN A 123 18.93 -1.14 10.46
C GLN A 123 19.01 -1.82 9.09
N SER A 124 18.84 -1.09 7.99
CA SER A 124 19.02 -1.63 6.64
C SER A 124 20.49 -1.86 6.29
N GLY A 125 21.43 -1.25 7.02
CA GLY A 125 22.85 -1.22 6.65
C GLY A 125 23.08 -0.52 5.31
N SER A 126 22.33 0.55 5.03
CA SER A 126 22.47 1.32 3.80
C SER A 126 23.83 1.99 3.69
N VAL A 127 24.44 1.89 2.51
CA VAL A 127 25.79 2.44 2.24
C VAL A 127 25.74 3.82 1.60
N ALA A 128 24.57 4.27 1.18
CA ALA A 128 24.33 5.62 0.67
C ALA A 128 22.91 6.08 0.97
N LEU A 129 22.74 7.40 1.05
CA LEU A 129 21.46 8.08 1.15
C LEU A 129 21.24 8.95 -0.09
N PHE A 130 20.18 8.69 -0.84
CA PHE A 130 19.69 9.53 -1.92
C PHE A 130 18.50 10.34 -1.41
N LEU A 131 18.56 11.66 -1.51
CA LEU A 131 17.55 12.56 -0.95
C LEU A 131 17.30 13.76 -1.87
N VAL A 132 16.28 14.54 -1.56
CA VAL A 132 16.07 15.90 -2.08
C VAL A 132 16.34 16.91 -0.97
N ASP A 133 16.57 18.19 -1.32
CA ASP A 133 16.91 19.21 -0.31
C ASP A 133 15.78 19.47 0.67
N GLU A 134 14.56 19.58 0.17
CA GLU A 134 13.38 19.91 0.98
C GLU A 134 12.11 19.26 0.41
N TYR A 135 11.16 18.96 1.29
CA TYR A 135 9.81 18.56 0.93
C TYR A 135 8.79 19.03 1.97
N ARG A 136 7.85 19.90 1.57
CA ARG A 136 6.75 20.42 2.40
C ARG A 136 7.23 21.04 3.72
N GLY A 137 8.30 21.80 3.68
CA GLY A 137 8.91 22.43 4.85
C GLY A 137 9.80 21.48 5.69
N ASN A 138 9.92 20.20 5.32
CA ASN A 138 10.87 19.27 5.94
C ASN A 138 12.26 19.49 5.33
N PRO A 139 13.27 19.96 6.09
CA PRO A 139 14.62 20.25 5.59
C PRO A 139 15.41 18.93 5.44
N MET A 140 15.10 18.17 4.40
CA MET A 140 15.55 16.79 4.24
C MET A 140 17.07 16.68 4.15
N ARG A 141 17.76 17.63 3.50
CA ARG A 141 19.23 17.60 3.42
C ARG A 141 19.89 17.71 4.79
N GLU A 142 19.44 18.65 5.62
CA GLU A 142 20.00 18.87 6.96
C GLU A 142 19.75 17.65 7.85
N ILE A 143 18.52 17.16 7.87
CA ILE A 143 18.15 15.95 8.61
C ILE A 143 18.91 14.72 8.10
N GLY A 144 19.07 14.58 6.79
CA GLY A 144 19.78 13.45 6.17
C GLY A 144 21.27 13.42 6.54
N ILE A 145 21.92 14.59 6.53
CA ILE A 145 23.33 14.72 6.96
C ILE A 145 23.47 14.33 8.44
N GLU A 146 22.60 14.88 9.29
CA GLU A 146 22.60 14.56 10.72
C GLU A 146 22.31 13.08 10.97
N ALA A 147 21.34 12.49 10.27
CA ALA A 147 20.97 11.08 10.43
C ALA A 147 22.11 10.12 10.02
N CYS A 148 22.94 10.52 9.07
CA CYS A 148 24.10 9.74 8.61
C CYS A 148 25.35 9.94 9.47
N ASP A 149 25.40 10.99 10.29
CA ASP A 149 26.59 11.30 11.10
C ASP A 149 26.93 10.15 12.05
N GLY A 150 28.21 9.74 12.04
CA GLY A 150 28.71 8.61 12.84
C GLY A 150 28.29 7.22 12.33
N LEU A 151 27.50 7.08 11.27
CA LEU A 151 27.20 5.80 10.64
C LEU A 151 28.32 5.40 9.67
N GLY A 152 29.26 4.58 10.12
CA GLY A 152 30.44 4.19 9.34
C GLY A 152 30.14 3.40 8.05
N ALA A 153 28.92 2.87 7.87
CA ALA A 153 28.51 2.19 6.66
C ALA A 153 28.17 3.17 5.52
N VAL A 154 27.65 4.35 5.84
CA VAL A 154 27.24 5.35 4.84
C VAL A 154 28.47 6.03 4.26
N ARG A 155 28.68 5.86 2.96
CA ARG A 155 29.81 6.40 2.21
C ARG A 155 29.47 7.69 1.47
N GLU A 156 28.22 7.84 1.05
CA GLU A 156 27.80 8.95 0.21
C GLU A 156 26.38 9.43 0.58
N ILE A 157 26.18 10.75 0.50
CA ILE A 157 24.88 11.40 0.52
C ILE A 157 24.72 12.13 -0.81
N ILE A 158 23.73 11.78 -1.60
CA ILE A 158 23.58 12.20 -2.99
C ILE A 158 22.25 12.92 -3.16
N ASP A 159 22.29 14.09 -3.82
CA ASP A 159 21.08 14.76 -4.24
C ASP A 159 20.43 14.01 -5.41
N LEU A 160 19.18 13.62 -5.23
CA LEU A 160 18.43 12.89 -6.25
C LEU A 160 18.20 13.75 -7.51
N ASN A 161 18.12 15.07 -7.37
CA ASN A 161 18.01 15.99 -8.51
C ASN A 161 19.31 16.10 -9.33
N ASP A 162 20.43 15.64 -8.77
CA ASP A 162 21.76 15.73 -9.37
C ASP A 162 22.26 14.38 -9.94
N LEU A 163 21.36 13.43 -10.19
CA LEU A 163 21.71 12.12 -10.76
C LEU A 163 22.53 12.20 -12.04
N GLU A 164 22.30 13.21 -12.87
CA GLU A 164 23.05 13.46 -14.10
C GLU A 164 24.52 13.88 -13.83
N LYS A 165 24.79 14.43 -12.63
CA LYS A 165 26.12 14.85 -12.21
C LYS A 165 26.90 13.71 -11.54
N ILE A 166 26.26 12.57 -11.27
CA ILE A 166 26.99 11.38 -10.82
C ILE A 166 28.00 11.07 -11.92
N PRO A 167 29.29 11.32 -11.70
CA PRO A 167 30.27 11.31 -12.78
C PRO A 167 30.22 9.98 -13.50
N ASN A 168 30.19 10.06 -14.84
CA ASN A 168 30.46 8.94 -15.72
C ASN A 168 31.93 8.50 -15.55
N SER A 169 32.34 8.20 -14.30
CA SER A 169 33.54 7.44 -13.98
C SER A 169 33.37 5.98 -14.39
N ALA A 170 32.29 5.68 -15.11
CA ALA A 170 32.07 4.36 -15.68
C ALA A 170 33.22 4.13 -16.67
N ASP A 171 34.13 3.24 -16.28
CA ASP A 171 35.05 2.61 -17.20
C ASP A 171 34.22 2.13 -18.41
N PRO A 172 34.50 2.60 -19.63
CA PRO A 172 33.78 2.17 -20.84
C PRO A 172 33.78 0.64 -21.04
N ALA A 173 34.71 -0.07 -20.41
CA ALA A 173 34.82 -1.53 -20.41
C ALA A 173 33.94 -2.21 -19.34
N ARG A 174 33.31 -1.46 -18.43
CA ARG A 174 32.49 -2.02 -17.36
C ARG A 174 31.16 -2.53 -17.91
N SER A 175 30.81 -3.76 -17.59
CA SER A 175 29.50 -4.35 -17.82
C SER A 175 28.66 -4.35 -16.54
N LEU A 176 27.35 -4.29 -16.68
CA LEU A 176 26.43 -4.51 -15.60
C LEU A 176 26.54 -5.97 -15.07
N PRO A 177 26.33 -6.20 -13.78
CA PRO A 177 26.35 -7.56 -13.23
C PRO A 177 25.19 -8.39 -13.75
N THR A 178 25.30 -9.70 -13.62
CA THR A 178 24.16 -10.60 -13.78
C THR A 178 23.34 -10.56 -12.48
N VAL A 179 22.05 -10.36 -12.60
CA VAL A 179 21.10 -10.30 -11.48
C VAL A 179 20.08 -11.42 -11.67
N ASP A 180 19.79 -12.18 -10.60
CA ASP A 180 18.76 -13.22 -10.62
C ASP A 180 17.40 -12.65 -10.24
N CYS A 181 16.32 -13.20 -10.81
CA CYS A 181 14.97 -12.75 -10.50
C CYS A 181 14.54 -13.00 -9.04
N ASN A 182 15.21 -13.89 -8.33
CA ASN A 182 14.99 -14.15 -6.92
C ASN A 182 15.84 -13.27 -5.99
N ASP A 183 16.78 -12.50 -6.55
CA ASP A 183 17.58 -11.59 -5.73
C ASP A 183 16.68 -10.52 -5.09
N PRO A 184 17.03 -10.04 -3.89
CA PRO A 184 16.41 -8.86 -3.29
C PRO A 184 16.56 -7.65 -4.18
N VAL A 185 15.49 -6.89 -4.39
CA VAL A 185 15.54 -5.62 -5.13
C VAL A 185 15.09 -4.45 -4.26
N MET A 186 14.28 -4.72 -3.24
CA MET A 186 13.71 -3.65 -2.42
C MET A 186 13.52 -4.11 -0.97
N ILE A 187 13.77 -3.20 -0.03
CA ILE A 187 13.38 -3.31 1.37
C ILE A 187 12.38 -2.21 1.65
N GLN A 188 11.18 -2.58 2.09
CA GLN A 188 10.14 -1.63 2.47
C GLN A 188 9.81 -1.76 3.95
N TYR A 189 9.90 -0.63 4.66
CA TYR A 189 9.58 -0.59 6.08
C TYR A 189 8.09 -0.49 6.32
N THR A 190 7.56 -1.43 7.11
CA THR A 190 6.17 -1.45 7.54
C THR A 190 6.06 -0.84 8.92
N SER A 191 5.02 -0.03 9.15
CA SER A 191 4.70 0.47 10.48
C SER A 191 4.20 -0.67 11.35
N GLY A 192 5.10 -1.31 12.08
CA GLY A 192 4.74 -2.34 13.06
C GLY A 192 3.84 -1.77 14.16
N THR A 193 2.79 -2.49 14.54
CA THR A 193 1.89 -2.11 15.65
C THR A 193 2.52 -2.34 17.02
N THR A 194 3.73 -2.88 17.11
CA THR A 194 4.35 -3.36 18.36
C THR A 194 5.78 -2.87 18.57
N GLY A 195 6.21 -1.80 17.90
CA GLY A 195 7.58 -1.31 18.08
C GLY A 195 8.18 -0.67 16.81
N PHE A 196 9.48 -0.82 16.64
CA PHE A 196 10.19 -0.27 15.47
C PHE A 196 9.71 -0.91 14.15
N PRO A 197 9.67 -0.13 13.05
CA PRO A 197 9.30 -0.63 11.74
C PRO A 197 10.19 -1.81 11.30
N LYS A 198 9.59 -2.78 10.60
CA LYS A 198 10.30 -3.95 10.07
C LYS A 198 10.51 -3.78 8.56
N GLY A 199 11.68 -4.08 8.06
CA GLY A 199 12.02 -4.01 6.64
C GLY A 199 11.66 -5.31 5.91
N ALA A 200 10.56 -5.35 5.17
CA ALA A 200 10.20 -6.49 4.32
C ALA A 200 11.09 -6.53 3.07
N VAL A 201 11.78 -7.65 2.84
CA VAL A 201 12.69 -7.86 1.71
C VAL A 201 11.91 -8.48 0.54
N LEU A 202 11.85 -7.76 -0.58
CA LEU A 202 11.09 -8.12 -1.76
C LEU A 202 12.03 -8.45 -2.93
N SER A 203 11.70 -9.49 -3.70
CA SER A 203 12.47 -9.91 -4.86
C SER A 203 11.97 -9.25 -6.16
N HIS A 204 12.80 -9.27 -7.21
CA HIS A 204 12.38 -8.88 -8.55
C HIS A 204 11.17 -9.67 -9.02
N GLN A 205 11.19 -10.99 -8.83
CA GLN A 205 10.11 -11.88 -9.27
C GLN A 205 8.78 -11.57 -8.56
N SER A 206 8.83 -11.35 -7.25
CA SER A 206 7.63 -11.10 -6.45
C SER A 206 6.95 -9.79 -6.87
N LEU A 207 7.68 -8.68 -6.89
CA LEU A 207 7.15 -7.37 -7.29
C LEU A 207 6.64 -7.37 -8.72
N LEU A 208 7.44 -7.90 -9.65
CA LEU A 208 7.13 -7.86 -11.07
C LEU A 208 5.86 -8.64 -11.42
N ASN A 209 5.74 -9.88 -10.95
CA ASN A 209 4.56 -10.69 -11.25
C ASN A 209 3.32 -10.18 -10.52
N ASN A 210 3.47 -9.62 -9.32
CA ASN A 210 2.35 -9.03 -8.60
C ASN A 210 1.79 -7.81 -9.35
N ALA A 211 2.64 -6.87 -9.76
CA ALA A 211 2.26 -5.73 -10.59
C ALA A 211 1.61 -6.15 -11.91
N ARG A 212 2.14 -7.21 -12.55
CA ARG A 212 1.58 -7.73 -13.79
C ARG A 212 0.17 -8.27 -13.60
N PHE A 213 -0.04 -9.16 -12.64
CA PHE A 213 -1.36 -9.75 -12.42
C PHE A 213 -2.40 -8.73 -11.98
N TYR A 214 -1.96 -7.71 -11.23
CA TYR A 214 -2.80 -6.57 -10.91
C TYR A 214 -3.21 -5.78 -12.16
N ALA A 215 -2.26 -5.43 -13.02
CA ALA A 215 -2.52 -4.70 -14.26
C ALA A 215 -3.33 -5.52 -15.28
N ASP A 216 -3.02 -6.83 -15.41
CA ASP A 216 -3.75 -7.76 -16.28
C ASP A 216 -5.22 -7.88 -15.83
N ARG A 217 -5.49 -7.94 -14.51
CA ARG A 217 -6.85 -8.00 -13.98
C ARG A 217 -7.66 -6.72 -14.25
N LEU A 218 -7.01 -5.56 -14.31
CA LEU A 218 -7.61 -4.31 -14.75
C LEU A 218 -7.67 -4.16 -16.28
N GLU A 219 -7.18 -5.15 -17.04
CA GLU A 219 -7.10 -5.11 -18.51
C GLU A 219 -6.31 -3.91 -19.04
N VAL A 220 -5.30 -3.44 -18.29
CA VAL A 220 -4.46 -2.32 -18.70
C VAL A 220 -3.64 -2.72 -19.92
N SER A 221 -3.64 -1.88 -20.95
CA SER A 221 -2.90 -2.07 -22.19
C SER A 221 -1.96 -0.90 -22.46
N ALA A 222 -1.16 -1.03 -23.49
CA ALA A 222 -0.24 0.02 -23.91
C ALA A 222 -0.93 1.36 -24.22
N ASP A 223 -2.21 1.38 -24.55
CA ASP A 223 -2.95 2.60 -24.88
C ASP A 223 -3.51 3.35 -23.68
N HIS A 224 -3.32 2.80 -22.49
CA HIS A 224 -3.74 3.45 -21.25
C HIS A 224 -2.77 4.57 -20.84
N VAL A 225 -3.33 5.50 -20.06
CA VAL A 225 -2.58 6.53 -19.33
C VAL A 225 -2.85 6.33 -17.86
N TRP A 226 -1.83 6.01 -17.09
CA TRP A 226 -1.95 5.73 -15.66
C TRP A 226 -1.38 6.88 -14.84
N ALA A 227 -2.23 7.54 -14.04
CA ALA A 227 -1.76 8.57 -13.11
C ALA A 227 -1.24 7.90 -11.82
N ASN A 228 0.06 8.02 -11.58
CA ASN A 228 0.68 7.57 -10.33
C ASN A 228 0.62 8.68 -9.29
N ILE A 229 -0.48 8.68 -8.54
CA ILE A 229 -0.72 9.58 -7.39
C ILE A 229 -0.32 8.93 -6.06
N MET A 230 0.09 7.65 -6.11
CA MET A 230 0.51 6.91 -4.92
C MET A 230 1.98 7.22 -4.58
N PRO A 231 2.35 7.17 -3.28
CA PRO A 231 3.73 7.46 -2.88
C PRO A 231 4.72 6.43 -3.45
N MET A 232 5.81 6.91 -4.04
CA MET A 232 6.88 6.06 -4.57
C MET A 232 7.66 5.32 -3.48
N PHE A 233 7.67 5.80 -2.25
CA PHE A 233 8.29 5.07 -1.14
C PHE A 233 7.47 3.86 -0.66
N HIS A 234 6.27 3.64 -1.23
CA HIS A 234 5.39 2.53 -0.90
C HIS A 234 5.19 1.63 -2.13
N THR A 235 4.99 0.31 -1.91
CA THR A 235 4.74 -0.68 -2.98
C THR A 235 3.60 -0.30 -3.91
N SER A 236 2.63 0.49 -3.48
CA SER A 236 1.56 0.97 -4.35
C SER A 236 2.05 1.90 -5.46
N GLY A 237 3.03 2.78 -5.19
CA GLY A 237 3.61 3.67 -6.19
C GLY A 237 4.70 3.01 -7.01
N CYS A 238 5.80 2.59 -6.36
CA CYS A 238 6.95 1.98 -7.04
C CYS A 238 6.62 0.57 -7.57
N GLY A 239 5.99 -0.28 -6.77
CA GLY A 239 5.67 -1.66 -7.15
C GLY A 239 4.50 -1.74 -8.12
N MET A 240 3.29 -1.38 -7.69
CA MET A 240 2.07 -1.64 -8.49
C MET A 240 1.98 -0.75 -9.73
N VAL A 241 1.98 0.57 -9.56
CA VAL A 241 1.73 1.49 -10.68
C VAL A 241 2.95 1.56 -11.59
N THR A 242 4.15 1.79 -11.07
CA THR A 242 5.36 1.93 -11.89
C THR A 242 5.65 0.65 -12.67
N LEU A 243 5.69 -0.50 -12.01
CA LEU A 243 5.96 -1.78 -12.69
C LEU A 243 4.80 -2.23 -13.57
N GLY A 244 3.55 -1.94 -13.18
CA GLY A 244 2.37 -2.18 -14.01
C GLY A 244 2.43 -1.41 -15.33
N CYS A 245 2.81 -0.13 -15.29
CA CYS A 245 3.02 0.68 -16.49
C CYS A 245 4.12 0.13 -17.38
N VAL A 246 5.26 -0.22 -16.79
CA VAL A 246 6.38 -0.74 -17.59
C VAL A 246 6.02 -2.08 -18.23
N GLN A 247 5.32 -2.97 -17.55
CA GLN A 247 4.94 -4.27 -18.13
C GLN A 247 3.94 -4.16 -19.28
N THR A 248 2.98 -3.26 -19.17
CA THR A 248 1.94 -3.06 -20.19
C THR A 248 2.40 -2.18 -21.34
N GLY A 249 3.46 -1.38 -21.14
CA GLY A 249 3.93 -0.39 -22.11
C GLY A 249 3.03 0.85 -22.17
N CYS A 250 2.23 1.13 -21.13
CA CYS A 250 1.39 2.30 -21.06
C CYS A 250 2.19 3.55 -20.62
N LYS A 251 1.55 4.72 -20.71
CA LYS A 251 2.13 5.99 -20.27
C LYS A 251 1.83 6.21 -18.79
N MET A 252 2.86 6.51 -18.00
CA MET A 252 2.73 6.91 -16.61
C MET A 252 2.85 8.42 -16.44
N LEU A 253 1.93 9.04 -15.72
CA LEU A 253 2.08 10.39 -15.20
C LEU A 253 2.52 10.28 -13.74
N ILE A 254 3.73 10.72 -13.42
CA ILE A 254 4.18 10.76 -12.03
C ILE A 254 3.80 12.10 -11.41
N VAL A 255 2.87 12.06 -10.46
CA VAL A 255 2.33 13.23 -9.78
C VAL A 255 3.14 13.49 -8.51
N LYS A 256 3.81 14.64 -8.44
CA LYS A 256 4.75 14.97 -7.37
C LYS A 256 4.11 14.98 -5.99
N LEU A 257 2.89 15.50 -5.92
CA LEU A 257 2.08 15.58 -4.70
C LEU A 257 0.62 15.41 -5.04
N PHE A 258 -0.10 14.57 -4.29
CA PHE A 258 -1.54 14.47 -4.44
C PHE A 258 -2.21 15.80 -4.05
N ASP A 259 -2.82 16.44 -5.02
CA ASP A 259 -3.81 17.51 -4.89
C ASP A 259 -5.02 17.13 -5.74
N PRO A 260 -6.25 17.09 -5.17
CA PRO A 260 -7.42 16.62 -5.91
C PRO A 260 -7.77 17.48 -7.12
N ASN A 261 -7.54 18.80 -7.08
CA ASN A 261 -7.80 19.69 -8.23
C ASN A 261 -6.79 19.44 -9.35
N VAL A 262 -5.50 19.23 -8.98
CA VAL A 262 -4.47 18.84 -9.95
C VAL A 262 -4.84 17.51 -10.60
N VAL A 263 -5.23 16.51 -9.82
CA VAL A 263 -5.58 15.18 -10.36
C VAL A 263 -6.80 15.27 -11.28
N CYS A 264 -7.85 16.00 -10.91
CA CYS A 264 -9.02 16.21 -11.78
C CYS A 264 -8.61 16.86 -13.12
N ARG A 265 -7.78 17.90 -13.09
CA ARG A 265 -7.30 18.59 -14.29
C ARG A 265 -6.47 17.68 -15.20
N ILE A 266 -5.53 16.90 -14.65
CA ILE A 266 -4.70 16.00 -15.49
C ILE A 266 -5.51 14.83 -16.05
N ILE A 267 -6.63 14.43 -15.43
CA ILE A 267 -7.56 13.44 -16.03
C ILE A 267 -8.06 13.97 -17.37
N GLU A 268 -8.50 15.21 -17.43
CA GLU A 268 -8.98 15.85 -18.65
C GLU A 268 -7.84 16.06 -19.64
N GLU A 269 -6.77 16.76 -19.24
CA GLU A 269 -5.68 17.21 -20.13
C GLU A 269 -4.90 16.04 -20.74
N HIS A 270 -4.61 15.01 -19.94
CA HIS A 270 -3.81 13.86 -20.37
C HIS A 270 -4.63 12.64 -20.73
N ARG A 271 -5.96 12.73 -20.62
CA ARG A 271 -6.88 11.62 -20.88
C ARG A 271 -6.53 10.39 -20.03
N VAL A 272 -6.34 10.60 -18.73
CA VAL A 272 -6.04 9.52 -17.77
C VAL A 272 -7.13 8.47 -17.83
N SER A 273 -6.72 7.21 -17.93
CA SER A 273 -7.65 6.07 -18.03
C SER A 273 -7.65 5.17 -16.81
N THR A 274 -6.61 5.23 -15.97
CA THR A 274 -6.45 4.34 -14.82
C THR A 274 -5.89 5.10 -13.62
N ILE A 275 -6.47 4.89 -12.45
CA ILE A 275 -6.00 5.48 -11.18
C ILE A 275 -6.07 4.40 -10.08
N LEU A 276 -5.04 4.35 -9.23
CA LEU A 276 -5.04 3.71 -7.94
C LEU A 276 -5.03 4.81 -6.87
N GLY A 277 -5.94 4.75 -5.91
CA GLY A 277 -5.98 5.70 -4.80
C GLY A 277 -6.49 5.06 -3.51
N VAL A 278 -6.20 5.68 -2.36
CA VAL A 278 -6.78 5.28 -1.07
C VAL A 278 -8.12 5.99 -0.84
N PRO A 279 -9.02 5.49 0.04
CA PRO A 279 -10.37 6.04 0.20
C PRO A 279 -10.42 7.55 0.44
N THR A 280 -9.50 8.11 1.23
CA THR A 280 -9.43 9.56 1.49
C THR A 280 -9.14 10.38 0.23
N MET A 281 -8.36 9.83 -0.71
CA MET A 281 -8.12 10.49 -2.00
C MET A 281 -9.38 10.48 -2.87
N LEU A 282 -10.16 9.39 -2.82
CA LEU A 282 -11.42 9.27 -3.57
C LEU A 282 -12.44 10.32 -3.12
N VAL A 283 -12.60 10.48 -1.81
CA VAL A 283 -13.47 11.52 -1.24
C VAL A 283 -13.06 12.91 -1.72
N ALA A 284 -11.77 13.23 -1.61
CA ALA A 284 -11.24 14.52 -2.02
C ALA A 284 -11.44 14.79 -3.54
N LEU A 285 -11.31 13.77 -4.40
CA LEU A 285 -11.58 13.90 -5.84
C LEU A 285 -13.06 14.18 -6.13
N LEU A 286 -13.98 13.51 -5.44
CA LEU A 286 -15.42 13.79 -5.58
C LEU A 286 -15.77 15.22 -5.18
N GLU A 287 -15.20 15.70 -4.06
CA GLU A 287 -15.38 17.09 -3.61
C GLU A 287 -14.80 18.11 -4.58
N ALA A 288 -13.62 17.84 -5.15
CA ALA A 288 -13.00 18.71 -6.13
C ALA A 288 -13.85 18.84 -7.40
N LEU A 289 -14.35 17.70 -7.94
CA LEU A 289 -15.24 17.68 -9.11
C LEU A 289 -16.57 18.37 -8.88
N GLN A 290 -17.11 18.37 -7.66
CA GLN A 290 -18.33 19.11 -7.33
C GLN A 290 -18.08 20.63 -7.36
N LYS A 291 -16.88 21.09 -6.97
CA LYS A 291 -16.52 22.52 -6.97
C LYS A 291 -16.15 23.01 -8.36
N GLU A 292 -15.38 22.22 -9.08
CA GLU A 292 -14.87 22.56 -10.41
C GLU A 292 -14.98 21.34 -11.34
N PRO A 293 -16.10 21.19 -12.06
CA PRO A 293 -16.31 20.07 -12.98
C PRO A 293 -15.37 20.10 -14.17
N VAL A 294 -14.75 18.95 -14.48
CA VAL A 294 -13.89 18.73 -15.66
C VAL A 294 -14.33 17.47 -16.41
N ASP A 295 -13.85 17.25 -17.65
CA ASP A 295 -14.12 16.04 -18.40
C ASP A 295 -13.34 14.85 -17.87
N VAL A 296 -14.01 13.95 -17.15
CA VAL A 296 -13.44 12.71 -16.61
C VAL A 296 -13.77 11.47 -17.46
N SER A 297 -14.36 11.63 -18.64
CA SER A 297 -14.85 10.54 -19.49
C SER A 297 -13.77 9.58 -20.00
N SER A 298 -12.50 9.95 -19.89
CA SER A 298 -11.38 9.08 -20.24
C SER A 298 -11.08 7.99 -19.20
N LEU A 299 -11.53 8.18 -17.94
CA LEU A 299 -11.25 7.25 -16.85
C LEU A 299 -12.06 5.96 -17.05
N LYS A 300 -11.37 4.84 -17.15
CA LYS A 300 -11.97 3.51 -17.34
C LYS A 300 -11.98 2.71 -16.05
N ASP A 301 -10.89 2.79 -15.29
CA ASP A 301 -10.66 1.96 -14.12
C ASP A 301 -10.19 2.81 -12.93
N PHE A 302 -10.90 2.64 -11.84
CA PHE A 302 -10.49 3.14 -10.55
C PHE A 302 -10.28 1.96 -9.60
N SER A 303 -9.13 1.87 -8.94
CA SER A 303 -8.90 0.85 -7.92
C SER A 303 -8.56 1.47 -6.58
N SER A 304 -8.94 0.79 -5.50
CA SER A 304 -8.68 1.25 -4.14
C SER A 304 -8.41 0.10 -3.19
N GLY A 305 -7.57 0.36 -2.21
CA GLY A 305 -7.19 -0.59 -1.16
C GLY A 305 -6.36 0.07 -0.07
N GLY A 306 -5.72 -0.75 0.77
CA GLY A 306 -4.93 -0.29 1.91
C GLY A 306 -5.75 0.16 3.13
N ALA A 307 -7.04 0.43 2.93
CA ALA A 307 -8.06 0.63 3.96
C ALA A 307 -9.42 0.18 3.41
N MET A 308 -10.40 0.05 4.29
CA MET A 308 -11.76 -0.31 3.87
C MET A 308 -12.39 0.82 3.06
N VAL A 309 -13.06 0.46 1.97
CA VAL A 309 -13.77 1.41 1.10
C VAL A 309 -15.27 1.28 1.38
N ALA A 310 -15.88 2.37 1.84
CA ALA A 310 -17.32 2.36 2.11
C ALA A 310 -18.13 2.07 0.83
N PRO A 311 -19.16 1.22 0.89
CA PRO A 311 -20.00 0.88 -0.29
C PRO A 311 -20.58 2.10 -1.01
N GLU A 312 -20.97 3.12 -0.27
CA GLU A 312 -21.52 4.35 -0.85
C GLU A 312 -20.46 5.14 -1.63
N LEU A 313 -19.22 5.17 -1.13
CA LEU A 313 -18.09 5.79 -1.84
C LEU A 313 -17.82 5.09 -3.17
N ILE A 314 -17.87 3.75 -3.20
CA ILE A 314 -17.70 2.96 -4.43
C ILE A 314 -18.78 3.32 -5.44
N ARG A 315 -20.06 3.32 -5.02
CA ARG A 315 -21.20 3.68 -5.89
C ARG A 315 -21.07 5.11 -6.43
N ASN A 316 -20.65 6.04 -5.58
CA ASN A 316 -20.45 7.43 -5.98
C ASN A 316 -19.32 7.59 -7.00
N ILE A 317 -18.17 6.93 -6.81
CA ILE A 317 -17.08 6.93 -7.79
C ILE A 317 -17.54 6.37 -9.13
N GLN A 318 -18.17 5.18 -9.14
CA GLN A 318 -18.65 4.59 -10.38
C GLN A 318 -19.65 5.48 -11.12
N ARG A 319 -20.54 6.13 -10.37
CA ARG A 319 -21.56 7.03 -10.95
C ARG A 319 -20.95 8.32 -11.51
N VAL A 320 -20.07 8.98 -10.76
CA VAL A 320 -19.51 10.29 -11.11
C VAL A 320 -18.49 10.16 -12.23
N PHE A 321 -17.58 9.19 -12.14
CA PHE A 321 -16.53 8.97 -13.13
C PHE A 321 -16.97 8.06 -14.29
N SER A 322 -18.14 7.41 -14.20
CA SER A 322 -18.62 6.42 -15.19
C SER A 322 -17.58 5.32 -15.47
N CYS A 323 -16.84 4.91 -14.46
CA CYS A 323 -15.71 3.96 -14.56
C CYS A 323 -16.02 2.65 -13.82
N ARG A 324 -15.23 1.60 -14.13
CA ARG A 324 -15.20 0.37 -13.34
C ARG A 324 -14.48 0.64 -12.02
N PHE A 325 -14.87 -0.06 -10.97
CA PHE A 325 -14.19 0.03 -9.67
C PHE A 325 -13.72 -1.34 -9.22
N SER A 326 -12.51 -1.42 -8.70
CA SER A 326 -11.93 -2.65 -8.21
C SER A 326 -11.36 -2.43 -6.80
N THR A 327 -11.88 -3.15 -5.82
CA THR A 327 -11.30 -3.22 -4.48
C THR A 327 -10.16 -4.22 -4.48
N LEU A 328 -9.06 -3.90 -3.81
CA LEU A 328 -7.91 -4.79 -3.66
C LEU A 328 -7.45 -4.87 -2.20
N TYR A 329 -6.86 -6.01 -1.86
CA TYR A 329 -6.30 -6.26 -0.54
C TYR A 329 -4.92 -6.88 -0.65
N GLY A 330 -4.08 -6.52 0.32
CA GLY A 330 -2.76 -7.07 0.54
C GLY A 330 -1.93 -6.23 1.49
N GLN A 331 -0.67 -6.57 1.59
CA GLN A 331 0.29 -5.92 2.48
C GLN A 331 1.69 -5.94 1.86
N THR A 332 2.58 -5.13 2.40
CA THR A 332 3.96 -5.01 1.89
C THR A 332 4.64 -6.37 1.77
N GLU A 333 4.42 -7.25 2.74
CA GLU A 333 4.96 -8.60 2.83
C GLU A 333 4.47 -9.54 1.71
N THR A 334 3.51 -9.10 0.88
CA THR A 334 2.98 -9.86 -0.28
C THR A 334 3.14 -9.11 -1.61
N SER A 335 3.95 -8.08 -1.70
CA SER A 335 4.46 -7.38 -2.92
C SER A 335 3.48 -6.57 -3.79
N PRO A 336 2.35 -5.95 -3.38
CA PRO A 336 1.60 -6.11 -2.14
C PRO A 336 0.25 -6.85 -2.30
N VAL A 337 -0.27 -7.13 -3.51
CA VAL A 337 -1.67 -7.54 -3.74
C VAL A 337 -1.84 -9.04 -3.57
N ILE A 338 -2.81 -9.43 -2.74
CA ILE A 338 -3.23 -10.82 -2.53
C ILE A 338 -4.51 -11.10 -3.33
N THR A 339 -5.53 -10.25 -3.15
CA THR A 339 -6.84 -10.40 -3.79
C THR A 339 -7.28 -9.10 -4.45
N GLN A 340 -8.16 -9.23 -5.44
CA GLN A 340 -8.71 -8.09 -6.18
C GLN A 340 -10.04 -8.48 -6.82
N ASN A 341 -11.02 -7.55 -6.86
CA ASN A 341 -12.21 -7.72 -7.66
C ASN A 341 -11.91 -7.67 -9.15
N PHE A 342 -12.67 -8.43 -9.93
CA PHE A 342 -12.64 -8.34 -11.39
C PHE A 342 -13.43 -7.11 -11.88
N PRO A 343 -13.07 -6.56 -13.06
CA PRO A 343 -13.75 -5.38 -13.60
C PRO A 343 -15.25 -5.59 -13.89
N ASP A 344 -15.66 -6.82 -14.12
CA ASP A 344 -17.04 -7.24 -14.39
C ASP A 344 -17.76 -7.83 -13.18
N ASP A 345 -17.16 -7.74 -11.98
CA ASP A 345 -17.82 -8.14 -10.75
C ASP A 345 -19.08 -7.31 -10.49
N SER A 346 -20.08 -7.95 -9.91
CA SER A 346 -21.29 -7.25 -9.49
C SER A 346 -20.96 -6.17 -8.46
N ILE A 347 -21.75 -5.10 -8.44
CA ILE A 347 -21.60 -4.02 -7.46
C ILE A 347 -21.62 -4.55 -6.01
N ASP A 348 -22.39 -5.61 -5.76
CA ASP A 348 -22.47 -6.25 -4.45
C ASP A 348 -21.14 -6.91 -4.07
N ASN A 349 -20.50 -7.65 -4.98
CA ASN A 349 -19.16 -8.22 -4.75
C ASN A 349 -18.12 -7.12 -4.48
N VAL A 350 -18.11 -6.06 -5.30
CA VAL A 350 -17.14 -4.96 -5.16
C VAL A 350 -17.32 -4.20 -3.83
N CYS A 351 -18.56 -4.03 -3.38
CA CYS A 351 -18.88 -3.31 -2.14
C CYS A 351 -18.61 -4.12 -0.87
N HIS A 352 -18.74 -5.44 -0.94
CA HIS A 352 -18.77 -6.28 0.27
C HIS A 352 -17.65 -7.32 0.33
N THR A 353 -16.78 -7.38 -0.66
CA THR A 353 -15.64 -8.30 -0.69
C THR A 353 -14.36 -7.60 -1.13
N ILE A 354 -13.23 -8.22 -0.87
CA ILE A 354 -11.91 -7.81 -1.39
C ILE A 354 -11.51 -8.64 -2.62
N GLY A 355 -12.49 -9.25 -3.31
CA GLY A 355 -12.31 -10.03 -4.51
C GLY A 355 -11.78 -11.44 -4.28
N GLN A 356 -11.32 -12.05 -5.36
CA GLN A 356 -10.68 -13.36 -5.38
C GLN A 356 -9.15 -13.22 -5.48
N PRO A 357 -8.37 -14.24 -5.06
CA PRO A 357 -6.90 -14.24 -5.16
C PRO A 357 -6.39 -13.93 -6.58
N LEU A 358 -5.22 -13.30 -6.67
CA LEU A 358 -4.51 -13.14 -7.94
C LEU A 358 -4.04 -14.50 -8.48
N PRO A 359 -3.72 -14.63 -9.79
CA PRO A 359 -3.15 -15.85 -10.34
C PRO A 359 -1.95 -16.36 -9.53
N GLN A 360 -1.74 -17.67 -9.46
CA GLN A 360 -0.63 -18.33 -8.76
C GLN A 360 -0.57 -18.02 -7.23
N THR A 361 -1.71 -17.64 -6.63
CA THR A 361 -1.81 -17.29 -5.22
C THR A 361 -2.79 -18.22 -4.51
N GLU A 362 -2.30 -18.95 -3.52
CA GLU A 362 -3.12 -19.72 -2.60
C GLU A 362 -3.52 -18.84 -1.42
N VAL A 363 -4.80 -18.86 -1.07
CA VAL A 363 -5.32 -18.17 0.12
C VAL A 363 -6.14 -19.15 0.94
N SER A 364 -5.91 -19.17 2.25
CA SER A 364 -6.73 -19.95 3.18
C SER A 364 -7.11 -19.12 4.39
N ILE A 365 -8.31 -19.37 4.92
CA ILE A 365 -8.75 -18.81 6.20
C ILE A 365 -8.53 -19.88 7.25
N ARG A 366 -7.82 -19.55 8.34
CA ARG A 366 -7.35 -20.53 9.31
C ARG A 366 -7.69 -20.16 10.74
N PHE A 367 -7.98 -21.16 11.55
CA PHE A 367 -8.12 -20.99 12.99
C PHE A 367 -6.79 -20.54 13.60
N LEU A 368 -6.82 -19.50 14.45
CA LEU A 368 -5.64 -18.95 15.11
C LEU A 368 -4.89 -19.98 15.97
N GLU A 369 -5.62 -20.81 16.70
CA GLU A 369 -5.03 -21.77 17.65
C GLU A 369 -4.48 -23.03 16.96
N SER A 370 -5.21 -23.57 15.98
CA SER A 370 -4.89 -24.88 15.40
C SER A 370 -4.24 -24.81 14.02
N ASN A 371 -4.19 -23.64 13.40
CA ASN A 371 -3.72 -23.41 12.04
C ASN A 371 -4.42 -24.28 10.96
N LYS A 372 -5.60 -24.85 11.29
CA LYS A 372 -6.43 -25.62 10.36
C LYS A 372 -7.34 -24.69 9.55
N VAL A 373 -7.62 -25.09 8.30
CA VAL A 373 -8.57 -24.36 7.45
C VAL A 373 -9.97 -24.39 8.10
N VAL A 374 -10.65 -23.24 8.09
CA VAL A 374 -12.03 -23.11 8.59
C VAL A 374 -13.03 -23.54 7.52
N GLY A 375 -14.27 -23.86 7.92
CA GLY A 375 -15.37 -24.05 6.96
C GLY A 375 -15.70 -22.76 6.21
N LEU A 376 -16.50 -22.89 5.14
CA LEU A 376 -16.97 -21.71 4.37
C LEU A 376 -17.68 -20.70 5.30
N ASP A 377 -17.45 -19.42 5.04
CA ASP A 377 -17.96 -18.29 5.81
C ASP A 377 -17.51 -18.26 7.29
N GLY A 378 -16.66 -19.21 7.71
CA GLY A 378 -16.04 -19.21 9.03
C GLY A 378 -14.97 -18.13 9.14
N VAL A 379 -14.91 -17.47 10.32
CA VAL A 379 -13.91 -16.44 10.61
C VAL A 379 -12.60 -17.09 11.03
N GLY A 380 -11.49 -16.61 10.48
CA GLY A 380 -10.13 -17.00 10.82
C GLY A 380 -9.10 -16.03 10.25
N GLU A 381 -7.83 -16.32 10.44
CA GLU A 381 -6.74 -15.54 9.87
C GLU A 381 -6.61 -15.81 8.37
N ILE A 382 -6.44 -14.74 7.59
CA ILE A 382 -6.11 -14.83 6.18
C ILE A 382 -4.64 -15.24 6.04
N CYS A 383 -4.38 -16.41 5.50
CA CYS A 383 -3.02 -16.90 5.25
C CYS A 383 -2.78 -17.04 3.74
N VAL A 384 -1.57 -16.72 3.30
CA VAL A 384 -1.19 -16.64 1.88
C VAL A 384 0.05 -17.46 1.61
N ARG A 385 0.01 -18.30 0.55
CA ARG A 385 1.19 -18.99 0.02
C ARG A 385 1.31 -18.70 -1.46
N ALA A 386 2.31 -17.88 -1.83
CA ALA A 386 2.40 -17.36 -3.20
C ALA A 386 3.82 -16.93 -3.56
N TYR A 387 4.05 -16.80 -4.87
CA TYR A 387 5.25 -16.20 -5.45
C TYR A 387 5.54 -14.79 -4.95
N CYS A 388 4.53 -14.08 -4.48
CA CYS A 388 4.61 -12.70 -4.05
C CYS A 388 4.95 -12.51 -2.57
N ASN A 389 5.06 -13.60 -1.80
CA ASN A 389 5.50 -13.51 -0.41
C ASN A 389 6.93 -12.95 -0.34
N MET A 390 7.18 -12.09 0.65
CA MET A 390 8.51 -11.56 0.93
C MET A 390 9.53 -12.68 1.16
N ILE A 391 10.80 -12.38 0.94
CA ILE A 391 11.91 -13.27 1.31
C ILE A 391 11.96 -13.44 2.84
N GLY A 392 11.68 -12.36 3.56
CA GLY A 392 11.65 -12.28 5.02
C GLY A 392 11.81 -10.83 5.47
N TYR A 393 11.87 -10.62 6.78
CA TYR A 393 12.24 -9.33 7.34
C TYR A 393 13.77 -9.20 7.44
N HIS A 394 14.29 -8.07 6.97
CA HIS A 394 15.73 -7.79 6.95
C HIS A 394 16.33 -7.85 8.36
N ASP A 395 17.38 -8.68 8.50
CA ASP A 395 18.09 -8.95 9.76
C ASP A 395 17.15 -9.25 10.96
N ASN A 396 15.98 -9.86 10.68
CA ASN A 396 15.02 -10.24 11.73
C ASN A 396 14.43 -11.63 11.45
N PRO A 397 15.24 -12.70 11.69
CA PRO A 397 14.79 -14.08 11.42
C PRO A 397 13.66 -14.53 12.35
N GLU A 398 13.57 -14.02 13.58
CA GLU A 398 12.49 -14.35 14.51
C GLU A 398 11.16 -13.82 13.98
N ALA A 399 11.08 -12.54 13.64
CA ALA A 399 9.88 -11.97 13.07
C ALA A 399 9.52 -12.60 11.71
N THR A 400 10.50 -13.06 10.95
CA THR A 400 10.27 -13.79 9.69
C THR A 400 9.61 -15.14 9.97
N LYS A 401 10.10 -15.89 10.96
CA LYS A 401 9.52 -17.17 11.37
C LYS A 401 8.12 -17.03 11.96
N ASP A 402 7.85 -15.93 12.66
CA ASP A 402 6.51 -15.63 13.18
C ASP A 402 5.52 -15.29 12.05
N ALA A 403 6.01 -14.68 10.96
CA ALA A 403 5.17 -14.27 9.84
C ALA A 403 5.00 -15.37 8.78
N ILE A 404 5.99 -16.23 8.58
CA ILE A 404 5.96 -17.29 7.56
C ILE A 404 6.20 -18.63 8.24
N ASP A 405 5.20 -19.51 8.19
CA ASP A 405 5.27 -20.84 8.79
C ASP A 405 6.19 -21.81 7.99
N ASP A 406 6.49 -22.98 8.59
CA ASP A 406 7.37 -24.00 7.98
C ASP A 406 6.83 -24.58 6.66
N ASN A 407 5.55 -24.36 6.34
CA ASN A 407 4.90 -24.77 5.10
C ASN A 407 4.86 -23.64 4.05
N GLY A 408 5.47 -22.48 4.35
CA GLY A 408 5.53 -21.30 3.50
C GLY A 408 4.26 -20.46 3.48
N TRP A 409 3.35 -20.63 4.42
CA TRP A 409 2.20 -19.77 4.59
C TRP A 409 2.59 -18.50 5.34
N LEU A 410 2.32 -17.37 4.72
CA LEU A 410 2.44 -16.07 5.34
C LEU A 410 1.13 -15.78 6.10
N HIS A 411 1.25 -15.54 7.39
CA HIS A 411 0.21 -15.11 8.30
C HIS A 411 0.05 -13.59 8.21
N THR A 412 -1.09 -13.12 7.70
CA THR A 412 -1.26 -11.69 7.43
C THR A 412 -1.53 -10.86 8.69
N GLY A 413 -1.97 -11.51 9.76
CA GLY A 413 -2.50 -10.84 10.95
C GLY A 413 -3.88 -10.21 10.73
N ASP A 414 -4.46 -10.33 9.53
CA ASP A 414 -5.81 -9.88 9.24
C ASP A 414 -6.79 -11.07 9.30
N LEU A 415 -7.98 -10.82 9.84
CA LEU A 415 -9.06 -11.80 9.96
C LEU A 415 -10.03 -11.63 8.80
N GLY A 416 -10.57 -12.76 8.33
CA GLY A 416 -11.52 -12.75 7.25
C GLY A 416 -12.36 -14.01 7.15
N THR A 417 -13.23 -14.02 6.14
CA THR A 417 -14.04 -15.17 5.72
C THR A 417 -13.90 -15.39 4.23
N MET A 418 -14.23 -16.59 3.75
CA MET A 418 -14.24 -16.92 2.33
C MET A 418 -15.54 -17.66 1.99
N ASP A 419 -16.23 -17.22 0.93
CA ASP A 419 -17.45 -17.89 0.45
C ASP A 419 -17.10 -19.06 -0.51
N ALA A 420 -18.13 -19.82 -0.91
CA ALA A 420 -17.97 -20.96 -1.81
C ALA A 420 -17.43 -20.58 -3.22
N ARG A 421 -17.55 -19.30 -3.61
CA ARG A 421 -17.01 -18.78 -4.86
C ARG A 421 -15.58 -18.28 -4.72
N GLY A 422 -14.97 -18.36 -3.52
CA GLY A 422 -13.62 -17.90 -3.23
C GLY A 422 -13.46 -16.40 -3.06
N TYR A 423 -14.56 -15.65 -2.90
CA TYR A 423 -14.49 -14.24 -2.52
C TYR A 423 -14.16 -14.10 -1.05
N VAL A 424 -13.20 -13.23 -0.75
CA VAL A 424 -12.72 -12.98 0.60
C VAL A 424 -13.35 -11.70 1.15
N ARG A 425 -13.65 -11.71 2.46
CA ARG A 425 -14.10 -10.53 3.23
C ARG A 425 -13.21 -10.33 4.42
N ILE A 426 -12.79 -9.09 4.69
CA ILE A 426 -12.06 -8.75 5.91
C ILE A 426 -13.08 -8.54 7.04
N THR A 427 -12.80 -9.14 8.19
CA THR A 427 -13.62 -9.01 9.41
C THR A 427 -12.89 -8.29 10.53
N GLY A 428 -11.56 -8.13 10.45
CA GLY A 428 -10.78 -7.43 11.45
C GLY A 428 -9.30 -7.72 11.39
N ARG A 429 -8.62 -7.46 12.52
CA ARG A 429 -7.22 -7.81 12.74
C ARG A 429 -7.05 -8.64 13.98
N VAL A 430 -6.13 -9.58 13.95
CA VAL A 430 -5.80 -10.44 15.11
C VAL A 430 -5.40 -9.59 16.32
N LYS A 431 -4.58 -8.57 16.10
CA LYS A 431 -4.07 -7.68 17.18
C LYS A 431 -5.09 -6.67 17.70
N ASP A 432 -6.12 -6.38 16.92
CA ASP A 432 -7.17 -5.42 17.31
C ASP A 432 -8.38 -6.14 17.91
N MET A 433 -8.39 -7.49 17.91
CA MET A 433 -9.46 -8.29 18.46
C MET A 433 -9.60 -8.04 19.97
N ILE A 434 -10.82 -7.77 20.40
CA ILE A 434 -11.17 -7.52 21.80
C ILE A 434 -11.65 -8.82 22.42
N ILE A 435 -11.05 -9.22 23.53
CA ILE A 435 -11.44 -10.44 24.27
C ILE A 435 -12.29 -10.04 25.46
N ARG A 436 -13.62 -10.09 25.28
CA ARG A 436 -14.57 -9.71 26.32
C ARG A 436 -15.27 -10.94 26.90
N GLY A 437 -15.02 -11.23 28.17
CA GLY A 437 -15.64 -12.39 28.85
C GLY A 437 -15.34 -13.74 28.20
N GLY A 438 -14.19 -13.87 27.51
CA GLY A 438 -13.79 -15.07 26.77
C GLY A 438 -14.36 -15.16 25.35
N GLU A 439 -15.13 -14.17 24.90
CA GLU A 439 -15.62 -14.08 23.52
C GLU A 439 -14.79 -13.10 22.69
N ASN A 440 -14.48 -13.48 21.45
CA ASN A 440 -13.74 -12.65 20.50
C ASN A 440 -14.68 -11.65 19.83
N MET A 441 -14.41 -10.35 20.02
CA MET A 441 -15.13 -9.26 19.40
C MET A 441 -14.25 -8.59 18.35
N PHE A 442 -14.82 -8.29 17.20
CA PHE A 442 -14.08 -7.70 16.08
C PHE A 442 -14.43 -6.22 15.95
N PRO A 443 -13.51 -5.29 16.24
CA PRO A 443 -13.75 -3.85 16.15
C PRO A 443 -14.36 -3.41 14.83
N THR A 444 -13.90 -3.98 13.73
CA THR A 444 -14.35 -3.62 12.37
C THR A 444 -15.85 -3.85 12.15
N GLU A 445 -16.42 -4.89 12.77
CA GLU A 445 -17.88 -5.14 12.68
C GLU A 445 -18.67 -3.99 13.31
N ILE A 446 -18.19 -3.50 14.44
CA ILE A 446 -18.82 -2.40 15.19
C ILE A 446 -18.60 -1.07 14.47
N GLU A 447 -17.39 -0.86 13.97
CA GLU A 447 -17.03 0.33 13.18
C GLU A 447 -17.88 0.46 11.92
N ASN A 448 -18.11 -0.64 11.20
CA ASN A 448 -18.94 -0.65 10.00
C ASN A 448 -20.37 -0.21 10.29
N ILE A 449 -20.96 -0.74 11.35
CA ILE A 449 -22.32 -0.34 11.77
C ILE A 449 -22.35 1.16 12.14
N LEU A 450 -21.37 1.63 12.90
CA LEU A 450 -21.31 3.03 13.30
C LEU A 450 -21.10 3.98 12.12
N MET A 451 -20.35 3.58 11.11
CA MET A 451 -20.14 4.36 9.88
C MET A 451 -21.41 4.50 9.01
N GLU A 452 -22.45 3.68 9.24
CA GLU A 452 -23.77 3.86 8.61
C GLU A 452 -24.58 4.99 9.27
N HIS A 453 -24.17 5.45 10.45
CA HIS A 453 -24.87 6.53 11.15
C HIS A 453 -24.54 7.90 10.51
N PRO A 454 -25.55 8.70 10.09
CA PRO A 454 -25.36 9.91 9.26
C PRO A 454 -24.51 11.03 9.91
N ASN A 455 -24.29 10.98 11.21
CA ASN A 455 -23.52 12.00 11.93
C ASN A 455 -22.08 11.52 12.27
N ILE A 456 -21.69 10.31 11.90
CA ILE A 456 -20.33 9.79 12.14
C ILE A 456 -19.47 10.02 10.90
N ALA A 457 -18.38 10.75 11.06
CA ALA A 457 -17.39 10.98 10.02
C ALA A 457 -16.27 9.94 10.05
N GLU A 458 -15.81 9.60 11.25
CA GLU A 458 -14.76 8.60 11.47
C GLU A 458 -14.99 7.92 12.82
N VAL A 459 -14.58 6.65 12.92
CA VAL A 459 -14.70 5.86 14.14
C VAL A 459 -13.51 4.92 14.32
N ALA A 460 -13.11 4.71 15.56
CA ALA A 460 -12.14 3.69 15.96
C ALA A 460 -12.65 2.97 17.21
N VAL A 461 -12.69 1.66 17.16
CA VAL A 461 -13.11 0.80 18.27
C VAL A 461 -11.88 0.05 18.80
N VAL A 462 -11.68 0.11 20.12
CA VAL A 462 -10.53 -0.52 20.80
C VAL A 462 -10.97 -1.25 22.06
N GLY A 463 -10.22 -2.29 22.45
CA GLY A 463 -10.37 -2.97 23.73
C GLY A 463 -9.75 -2.13 24.87
N ILE A 464 -10.53 -1.86 25.88
CA ILE A 464 -10.08 -1.18 27.11
C ILE A 464 -10.06 -2.20 28.23
N PRO A 465 -8.96 -2.34 28.98
CA PRO A 465 -8.85 -3.29 30.11
C PRO A 465 -9.97 -3.11 31.14
N ASP A 466 -10.57 -4.20 31.57
CA ASP A 466 -11.65 -4.27 32.55
C ASP A 466 -11.45 -5.43 33.53
N GLU A 467 -11.61 -5.20 34.83
CA GLU A 467 -11.37 -6.21 35.87
C GLU A 467 -12.36 -7.39 35.82
N THR A 468 -13.56 -7.18 35.31
CA THR A 468 -14.63 -8.20 35.28
C THR A 468 -14.63 -8.99 33.97
N TRP A 469 -14.44 -8.27 32.85
CA TRP A 469 -14.61 -8.82 31.50
C TRP A 469 -13.30 -9.09 30.78
N GLY A 470 -12.14 -8.76 31.38
CA GLY A 470 -10.83 -8.74 30.73
C GLY A 470 -10.67 -7.47 29.87
N GLU A 471 -11.54 -7.30 28.90
CA GLU A 471 -11.66 -6.06 28.13
C GLU A 471 -13.12 -5.66 27.94
N VAL A 472 -13.34 -4.35 27.78
CA VAL A 472 -14.61 -3.78 27.33
C VAL A 472 -14.41 -2.97 26.07
N ILE A 473 -15.49 -2.72 25.34
CA ILE A 473 -15.43 -2.06 24.05
C ILE A 473 -15.48 -0.54 24.24
N GLY A 474 -14.39 0.15 23.89
CA GLY A 474 -14.30 1.60 23.80
C GLY A 474 -14.50 2.05 22.35
N CYS A 475 -15.40 3.02 22.14
CA CYS A 475 -15.67 3.64 20.86
C CYS A 475 -15.22 5.09 20.87
N PHE A 476 -14.31 5.42 19.97
CA PHE A 476 -13.79 6.77 19.74
C PHE A 476 -14.28 7.25 18.37
N PHE A 477 -14.89 8.44 18.32
CA PHE A 477 -15.52 8.88 17.08
C PHE A 477 -15.40 10.38 16.85
N ARG A 478 -15.43 10.76 15.57
CA ARG A 478 -15.51 12.13 15.08
C ARG A 478 -16.83 12.33 14.34
N THR A 479 -17.48 13.45 14.57
CA THR A 479 -18.74 13.78 13.91
C THR A 479 -18.53 14.71 12.73
N GLU A 480 -19.42 14.62 11.73
CA GLU A 480 -19.52 15.63 10.69
C GLU A 480 -19.96 16.98 11.29
N ASP A 481 -19.40 18.07 10.78
CA ASP A 481 -19.73 19.46 11.19
C ASP A 481 -19.61 19.74 12.70
N SER A 482 -18.85 18.93 13.44
CA SER A 482 -18.70 19.07 14.91
C SER A 482 -20.03 19.07 15.68
N LYS A 483 -21.12 18.55 15.12
CA LYS A 483 -22.41 18.47 15.79
C LYS A 483 -22.34 17.56 17.01
N PRO A 484 -22.87 18.00 18.16
CA PRO A 484 -22.91 17.15 19.34
C PRO A 484 -23.86 15.97 19.10
N ILE A 485 -23.40 14.78 19.44
CA ILE A 485 -24.23 13.57 19.49
C ILE A 485 -24.04 12.94 20.86
N SER A 486 -25.10 12.45 21.48
CA SER A 486 -25.00 11.79 22.77
C SER A 486 -24.57 10.33 22.63
N ALA A 487 -23.85 9.81 23.62
CA ALA A 487 -23.48 8.41 23.69
C ALA A 487 -24.72 7.49 23.62
N ARG A 488 -25.85 7.93 24.19
CA ARG A 488 -27.12 7.20 24.18
C ARG A 488 -27.65 6.94 22.76
N ILE A 489 -27.60 7.94 21.89
CA ILE A 489 -28.05 7.78 20.49
C ILE A 489 -27.22 6.73 19.76
N LEU A 490 -25.89 6.79 19.88
CA LEU A 490 -24.98 5.84 19.26
C LEU A 490 -25.11 4.43 19.85
N HIS A 491 -25.27 4.36 21.19
CA HIS A 491 -25.53 3.08 21.86
C HIS A 491 -26.82 2.44 21.35
N ASP A 492 -27.92 3.18 21.29
CA ASP A 492 -29.21 2.64 20.87
C ASP A 492 -29.16 2.26 19.39
N PHE A 493 -28.48 3.03 18.53
CA PHE A 493 -28.21 2.68 17.15
C PHE A 493 -27.43 1.35 17.04
N CYS A 494 -26.38 1.16 17.84
CA CYS A 494 -25.67 -0.12 17.90
C CYS A 494 -26.58 -1.26 18.36
N ARG A 495 -27.44 -1.00 19.36
CA ARG A 495 -28.37 -2.02 19.91
C ARG A 495 -29.42 -2.51 18.91
N ASP A 496 -29.76 -1.69 17.95
CA ASP A 496 -30.69 -2.08 16.87
C ASP A 496 -30.04 -3.02 15.83
N HIS A 497 -28.69 -3.03 15.76
CA HIS A 497 -27.94 -3.78 14.75
C HIS A 497 -27.01 -4.84 15.32
N LEU A 498 -26.62 -4.73 16.58
CA LEU A 498 -25.62 -5.60 17.23
C LEU A 498 -26.16 -6.23 18.52
N SER A 499 -25.56 -7.38 18.88
CA SER A 499 -25.84 -8.00 20.18
C SER A 499 -25.36 -7.12 21.34
N PRO A 500 -25.93 -7.32 22.56
CA PRO A 500 -25.52 -6.59 23.76
C PRO A 500 -24.02 -6.62 24.04
N GLN A 501 -23.38 -7.76 23.79
CA GLN A 501 -21.97 -7.97 24.06
C GLN A 501 -21.08 -7.13 23.14
N LYS A 502 -21.51 -6.89 21.90
CA LYS A 502 -20.79 -6.11 20.88
C LYS A 502 -21.05 -4.60 20.97
N THR A 503 -21.99 -4.19 21.80
CA THR A 503 -22.30 -2.76 21.96
C THR A 503 -21.24 -2.08 22.83
N PRO A 504 -20.61 -0.98 22.37
CA PRO A 504 -19.63 -0.24 23.15
C PRO A 504 -20.19 0.26 24.48
N THR A 505 -19.37 0.20 25.52
CA THR A 505 -19.72 0.69 26.86
C THR A 505 -19.03 2.02 27.19
N ILE A 506 -17.95 2.35 26.48
CA ILE A 506 -17.20 3.58 26.61
C ILE A 506 -17.33 4.33 25.28
N TRP A 507 -17.70 5.61 25.34
CA TRP A 507 -17.92 6.48 24.18
C TRP A 507 -17.13 7.77 24.37
N CYS A 508 -16.18 8.04 23.46
CA CYS A 508 -15.35 9.23 23.50
C CYS A 508 -15.43 9.95 22.15
N ARG A 509 -15.75 11.23 22.21
CA ARG A 509 -15.62 12.11 21.04
C ARG A 509 -14.17 12.58 20.95
N VAL A 510 -13.62 12.55 19.76
CA VAL A 510 -12.26 13.04 19.46
C VAL A 510 -12.31 14.13 18.40
N ASP A 511 -11.41 15.08 18.46
CA ASP A 511 -11.29 16.12 17.44
C ASP A 511 -10.45 15.63 16.26
N GLU A 512 -9.38 14.86 16.53
CA GLU A 512 -8.50 14.26 15.55
C GLU A 512 -8.04 12.88 16.03
N PHE A 513 -7.80 11.98 15.08
CA PHE A 513 -7.19 10.68 15.36
C PHE A 513 -5.68 10.72 15.20
N PRO A 514 -4.92 10.00 16.05
CA PRO A 514 -3.51 9.74 15.80
C PRO A 514 -3.37 8.87 14.53
N MET A 515 -2.60 9.36 13.56
CA MET A 515 -2.45 8.74 12.25
C MET A 515 -1.01 8.27 12.00
N THR A 516 -0.86 7.19 11.24
CA THR A 516 0.44 6.81 10.66
C THR A 516 0.80 7.74 9.50
N GLY A 517 2.06 7.73 9.04
CA GLY A 517 2.48 8.46 7.84
C GLY A 517 1.72 8.06 6.56
N SER A 518 1.08 6.89 6.55
CA SER A 518 0.17 6.41 5.49
C SER A 518 -1.31 6.72 5.75
N ARG A 519 -1.60 7.61 6.70
CA ARG A 519 -2.95 8.03 7.11
C ARG A 519 -3.87 6.91 7.61
N LYS A 520 -3.33 5.94 8.34
CA LYS A 520 -4.10 4.93 9.07
C LYS A 520 -4.22 5.31 10.53
N ILE A 521 -5.41 5.13 11.13
CA ILE A 521 -5.64 5.38 12.55
C ILE A 521 -4.78 4.42 13.40
N GLN A 522 -4.07 4.98 14.38
CA GLN A 522 -3.21 4.23 15.31
C GLN A 522 -4.02 3.84 16.55
N LYS A 523 -4.76 2.74 16.48
CA LYS A 523 -5.65 2.27 17.56
C LYS A 523 -4.94 2.07 18.89
N PHE A 524 -3.70 1.58 18.88
CA PHE A 524 -2.91 1.40 20.10
C PHE A 524 -2.61 2.74 20.80
N VAL A 525 -2.34 3.81 20.03
CA VAL A 525 -2.12 5.15 20.58
C VAL A 525 -3.41 5.68 21.22
N ILE A 526 -4.58 5.44 20.60
CA ILE A 526 -5.88 5.84 21.17
C ILE A 526 -6.10 5.14 22.50
N ARG A 527 -5.84 3.82 22.57
CA ARG A 527 -5.95 3.04 23.80
C ARG A 527 -5.04 3.60 24.90
N ASP A 528 -3.77 3.82 24.59
CA ASP A 528 -2.78 4.34 25.55
C ASP A 528 -3.18 5.73 26.03
N GLN A 529 -3.56 6.62 25.13
CA GLN A 529 -4.04 7.98 25.48
C GLN A 529 -5.30 7.95 26.35
N PHE A 530 -6.21 7.00 26.11
CA PHE A 530 -7.39 6.85 26.97
C PHE A 530 -6.99 6.39 28.38
N LEU A 531 -6.08 5.44 28.51
CA LEU A 531 -5.56 4.98 29.79
C LEU A 531 -4.79 6.07 30.55
N ASP A 532 -4.15 6.96 29.83
CA ASP A 532 -3.47 8.15 30.37
C ASP A 532 -4.42 9.30 30.70
N GLY A 533 -5.73 9.14 30.45
CA GLY A 533 -6.75 10.16 30.78
C GLY A 533 -6.81 11.33 29.82
N VAL A 534 -6.37 11.17 28.57
CA VAL A 534 -6.45 12.21 27.53
C VAL A 534 -7.88 12.38 27.00
N TYR A 535 -8.68 11.31 27.03
CA TYR A 535 -10.05 11.31 26.54
C TYR A 535 -11.06 11.15 27.69
N ASP A 536 -12.06 12.01 27.71
CA ASP A 536 -13.17 11.94 28.68
C ASP A 536 -14.35 11.16 28.09
N PRO A 537 -14.83 10.08 28.74
CA PRO A 537 -16.02 9.38 28.31
C PRO A 537 -17.27 10.26 28.35
N LEU A 538 -18.08 10.19 27.31
CA LEU A 538 -19.39 10.84 27.29
C LEU A 538 -20.36 10.16 28.27
N PRO A 539 -21.21 10.93 28.97
CA PRO A 539 -22.24 10.33 29.80
C PRO A 539 -23.30 9.60 28.97
N MET A 540 -23.86 8.54 29.53
CA MET A 540 -24.93 7.74 28.92
C MET A 540 -26.34 8.33 29.13
N GLU A 541 -26.40 9.65 29.35
CA GLU A 541 -27.67 10.37 29.58
C GLU A 541 -28.38 10.71 28.27
#